data_54fe77f48d5fa68b828b184e8d8ad5c4
#
_entry.id   54fe77f48d5fa68b828b184e8d8ad5c4
#
_cell.length_a   1.000
_cell.length_b   1.000
_cell.length_c   1.000
_cell.angle_alpha   90.00
_cell.angle_beta   90.00
_cell.angle_gamma   90.00
#
_symmetry.space_group_name_H-M   'P 1'
#
loop_
_entity.id
_entity.type
_entity.pdbx_description
1 polymer ?
#
loop_
_entity_poly.entity_id
_entity_poly.type
_entity_poly.pdbx_seq_one_letter_code
_entity_poly.pdbx_strand_id
1 'polypeptide(L)'
;MLSVKGFAGTRLTDVADDAEIQAPAIYYYFPSREDLIEEVMYCGIHDMRTHLQKTLDALPAGMAPMDRIMVAVEAHLRHALELSDYTTASIRNSGQIPSRLSKRQKKEEAAYGRIWQGLFADAVAEGEVNPELDPQLARSLVMGAMNWTAEWWDPRRGSVDAIVANAQLLVRSGLTSATKASVPATQRAAKRAATSARPTGARARSRARRPSE
;
A
#
# COMPACT_ATOMS: atom_id res chain seq x y z
N MET A 1 -15.31 -17.45 -1.71
CA MET A 1 -16.49 -16.92 -2.45
C MET A 1 -16.56 -15.38 -2.44
N LEU A 2 -16.67 -14.69 -1.31
CA LEU A 2 -16.72 -13.20 -1.23
C LEU A 2 -15.51 -12.53 -1.88
N SER A 3 -14.30 -13.08 -1.74
CA SER A 3 -13.07 -12.60 -2.39
C SER A 3 -13.13 -12.63 -3.92
N VAL A 4 -13.96 -13.49 -4.49
CA VAL A 4 -14.08 -13.70 -5.95
C VAL A 4 -15.33 -13.02 -6.52
N LYS A 5 -16.51 -13.26 -5.91
CA LYS A 5 -17.81 -12.77 -6.42
C LYS A 5 -18.17 -11.36 -5.91
N GLY A 6 -17.47 -10.86 -4.92
CA GLY A 6 -17.75 -9.57 -4.28
C GLY A 6 -19.05 -9.53 -3.47
N PHE A 7 -19.32 -8.34 -2.88
CA PHE A 7 -20.50 -8.14 -2.03
C PHE A 7 -21.82 -8.44 -2.76
N ALA A 8 -22.00 -7.92 -3.97
CA ALA A 8 -23.27 -8.08 -4.70
C ALA A 8 -23.50 -9.51 -5.20
N GLY A 9 -22.44 -10.25 -5.52
CA GLY A 9 -22.50 -11.58 -6.14
C GLY A 9 -22.52 -12.75 -5.15
N THR A 10 -22.39 -12.53 -3.83
CA THR A 10 -22.36 -13.59 -2.83
C THR A 10 -23.76 -13.87 -2.29
N ARG A 11 -24.25 -15.11 -2.39
CA ARG A 11 -25.52 -15.57 -1.81
C ARG A 11 -25.26 -16.62 -0.74
N LEU A 12 -26.12 -16.69 0.32
CA LEU A 12 -25.99 -17.71 1.37
C LEU A 12 -26.14 -19.14 0.82
N THR A 13 -27.01 -19.34 -0.15
CA THR A 13 -27.19 -20.65 -0.80
C THR A 13 -25.91 -21.09 -1.50
N ASP A 14 -25.27 -20.18 -2.24
CA ASP A 14 -24.01 -20.48 -2.92
C ASP A 14 -22.88 -20.81 -1.92
N VAL A 15 -22.89 -20.16 -0.74
CA VAL A 15 -21.92 -20.44 0.34
C VAL A 15 -22.20 -21.79 0.98
N ALA A 16 -23.48 -22.14 1.18
CA ALA A 16 -23.88 -23.47 1.70
C ALA A 16 -23.45 -24.58 0.75
N ASP A 17 -23.69 -24.39 -0.56
CA ASP A 17 -23.30 -25.34 -1.60
C ASP A 17 -21.77 -25.52 -1.66
N ASP A 18 -21.00 -24.45 -1.60
CA ASP A 18 -19.53 -24.45 -1.60
C ASP A 18 -18.94 -25.13 -0.33
N ALA A 19 -19.65 -24.99 0.80
CA ALA A 19 -19.29 -25.60 2.08
C ALA A 19 -19.85 -27.05 2.25
N GLU A 20 -20.54 -27.58 1.25
CA GLU A 20 -21.18 -28.92 1.27
C GLU A 20 -22.14 -29.09 2.45
N ILE A 21 -22.84 -28.01 2.86
CA ILE A 21 -23.87 -28.06 3.91
C ILE A 21 -25.23 -27.71 3.38
N GLN A 22 -26.27 -28.19 4.10
CA GLN A 22 -27.66 -27.90 3.75
C GLN A 22 -27.96 -26.38 3.99
N ALA A 23 -28.68 -25.74 3.07
CA ALA A 23 -29.03 -24.30 3.20
C ALA A 23 -29.68 -23.95 4.57
N PRO A 24 -30.58 -24.79 5.19
CA PRO A 24 -31.06 -24.47 6.54
C PRO A 24 -29.97 -24.41 7.61
N ALA A 25 -28.88 -25.18 7.46
CA ALA A 25 -27.79 -25.18 8.44
C ALA A 25 -27.02 -23.86 8.49
N ILE A 26 -26.81 -23.20 7.33
CA ILE A 26 -26.13 -21.89 7.31
C ILE A 26 -26.96 -20.82 8.01
N TYR A 27 -28.30 -20.85 7.89
CA TYR A 27 -29.18 -19.90 8.56
C TYR A 27 -29.24 -20.07 10.08
N TYR A 28 -28.80 -21.23 10.60
CA TYR A 28 -28.63 -21.40 12.04
C TYR A 28 -27.46 -20.57 12.58
N TYR A 29 -26.39 -20.44 11.82
CA TYR A 29 -25.21 -19.67 12.23
C TYR A 29 -25.29 -18.20 11.83
N PHE A 30 -25.86 -17.94 10.65
CA PHE A 30 -25.97 -16.58 10.09
C PHE A 30 -27.42 -16.31 9.69
N PRO A 31 -28.18 -15.57 10.53
CA PRO A 31 -29.61 -15.28 10.26
C PRO A 31 -29.84 -14.57 8.93
N SER A 32 -28.85 -13.81 8.44
CA SER A 32 -28.92 -13.14 7.15
C SER A 32 -27.59 -13.23 6.40
N ARG A 33 -27.65 -12.95 5.09
CA ARG A 33 -26.46 -12.78 4.23
C ARG A 33 -25.55 -11.66 4.75
N GLU A 34 -26.15 -10.61 5.23
CA GLU A 34 -25.48 -9.45 5.80
C GLU A 34 -24.65 -9.83 7.03
N ASP A 35 -25.18 -10.66 7.91
CA ASP A 35 -24.47 -11.13 9.11
C ASP A 35 -23.24 -11.96 8.75
N LEU A 36 -23.36 -12.86 7.75
CA LEU A 36 -22.21 -13.62 7.25
C LEU A 36 -21.14 -12.68 6.68
N ILE A 37 -21.54 -11.71 5.85
CA ILE A 37 -20.59 -10.79 5.23
C ILE A 37 -19.91 -9.91 6.28
N GLU A 38 -20.67 -9.39 7.27
CA GLU A 38 -20.07 -8.63 8.37
C GLU A 38 -19.01 -9.46 9.11
N GLU A 39 -19.30 -10.73 9.41
CA GLU A 39 -18.35 -11.62 10.07
C GLU A 39 -17.10 -11.85 9.23
N VAL A 40 -17.24 -12.16 7.95
CA VAL A 40 -16.09 -12.35 7.02
C VAL A 40 -15.23 -11.09 6.97
N MET A 41 -15.85 -9.92 6.85
CA MET A 41 -15.13 -8.65 6.79
C MET A 41 -14.40 -8.31 8.09
N TYR A 42 -15.05 -8.58 9.23
CA TYR A 42 -14.44 -8.42 10.53
C TYR A 42 -13.25 -9.37 10.72
N CYS A 43 -13.45 -10.67 10.46
CA CYS A 43 -12.37 -11.66 10.58
C CYS A 43 -11.17 -11.30 9.74
N GLY A 44 -11.35 -10.88 8.49
CA GLY A 44 -10.25 -10.55 7.59
C GLY A 44 -9.33 -9.48 8.14
N ILE A 45 -9.86 -8.38 8.65
CA ILE A 45 -9.03 -7.30 9.23
C ILE A 45 -8.54 -7.62 10.64
N HIS A 46 -9.33 -8.35 11.44
CA HIS A 46 -8.94 -8.80 12.77
C HIS A 46 -7.72 -9.74 12.71
N ASP A 47 -7.76 -10.72 11.81
CA ASP A 47 -6.67 -11.69 11.65
C ASP A 47 -5.40 -11.01 11.13
N MET A 48 -5.52 -10.12 10.15
CA MET A 48 -4.41 -9.32 9.65
C MET A 48 -3.78 -8.48 10.76
N ARG A 49 -4.58 -7.79 11.57
CA ARG A 49 -4.10 -6.98 12.70
C ARG A 49 -3.39 -7.85 13.74
N THR A 50 -3.99 -8.98 14.08
CA THR A 50 -3.44 -9.90 15.09
C THR A 50 -2.14 -10.53 14.59
N HIS A 51 -2.07 -10.91 13.33
CA HIS A 51 -0.86 -11.43 12.71
C HIS A 51 0.27 -10.38 12.73
N LEU A 52 -0.01 -9.16 12.28
CA LEU A 52 0.99 -8.07 12.30
C LEU A 52 1.47 -7.79 13.72
N GLN A 53 0.57 -7.68 14.70
CA GLN A 53 0.95 -7.42 16.09
C GLN A 53 1.87 -8.52 16.62
N LYS A 54 1.51 -9.80 16.45
CA LYS A 54 2.35 -10.94 16.86
C LYS A 54 3.71 -10.93 16.19
N THR A 55 3.76 -10.59 14.89
CA THR A 55 5.02 -10.51 14.15
C THR A 55 5.92 -9.42 14.73
N LEU A 56 5.37 -8.24 15.01
CA LEU A 56 6.13 -7.12 15.57
C LEU A 56 6.58 -7.37 17.01
N ASP A 57 5.75 -8.04 17.83
CA ASP A 57 6.07 -8.38 19.22
C ASP A 57 7.19 -9.42 19.33
N ALA A 58 7.37 -10.24 18.30
CA ALA A 58 8.45 -11.25 18.22
C ALA A 58 9.80 -10.68 17.76
N LEU A 59 9.86 -9.40 17.34
CA LEU A 59 11.10 -8.80 16.86
C LEU A 59 12.09 -8.55 17.98
N PRO A 60 13.40 -8.64 17.70
CA PRO A 60 14.44 -8.30 18.65
C PRO A 60 14.30 -6.87 19.18
N ALA A 61 14.56 -6.68 20.47
CA ALA A 61 14.65 -5.36 21.05
C ALA A 61 15.77 -4.54 20.35
N GLY A 62 15.45 -3.30 19.98
CA GLY A 62 16.42 -2.40 19.32
C GLY A 62 16.51 -2.54 17.79
N MET A 63 15.63 -3.33 17.16
CA MET A 63 15.53 -3.31 15.69
C MET A 63 15.19 -1.91 15.20
N ALA A 64 15.93 -1.43 14.19
CA ALA A 64 15.73 -0.10 13.59
C ALA A 64 14.29 0.08 13.11
N PRO A 65 13.67 1.27 13.30
CA PRO A 65 12.27 1.53 12.92
C PRO A 65 11.98 1.25 11.44
N MET A 66 12.87 1.60 10.52
CA MET A 66 12.69 1.31 9.10
C MET A 66 12.68 -0.21 8.83
N ASP A 67 13.50 -0.99 9.53
CA ASP A 67 13.50 -2.45 9.39
C ASP A 67 12.20 -3.06 9.92
N ARG A 68 11.63 -2.51 10.99
CA ARG A 68 10.32 -2.89 11.50
C ARG A 68 9.21 -2.59 10.47
N ILE A 69 9.30 -1.46 9.75
CA ILE A 69 8.39 -1.15 8.63
C ILE A 69 8.54 -2.22 7.53
N MET A 70 9.76 -2.64 7.19
CA MET A 70 9.97 -3.67 6.17
C MET A 70 9.37 -5.02 6.57
N VAL A 71 9.51 -5.42 7.84
CA VAL A 71 8.84 -6.62 8.37
C VAL A 71 7.32 -6.48 8.32
N ALA A 72 6.78 -5.31 8.65
CA ALA A 72 5.36 -5.05 8.56
C ALA A 72 4.81 -5.11 7.12
N VAL A 73 5.58 -4.61 6.13
CA VAL A 73 5.27 -4.73 4.69
C VAL A 73 5.18 -6.21 4.28
N GLU A 74 6.16 -7.01 4.67
CA GLU A 74 6.14 -8.46 4.39
C GLU A 74 4.95 -9.15 5.05
N ALA A 75 4.73 -8.91 6.35
CA ALA A 75 3.62 -9.51 7.09
C ALA A 75 2.26 -9.18 6.47
N HIS A 76 2.07 -7.92 6.04
CA HIS A 76 0.84 -7.49 5.36
C HIS A 76 0.64 -8.23 4.04
N LEU A 77 1.65 -8.23 3.16
CA LEU A 77 1.53 -8.81 1.82
C LEU A 77 1.35 -10.33 1.87
N ARG A 78 2.13 -11.04 2.71
CA ARG A 78 1.95 -12.50 2.86
C ARG A 78 0.60 -12.84 3.42
N HIS A 79 0.12 -12.10 4.42
CA HIS A 79 -1.20 -12.35 4.99
C HIS A 79 -2.31 -12.12 3.96
N ALA A 80 -2.22 -11.05 3.16
CA ALA A 80 -3.22 -10.73 2.16
C ALA A 80 -3.22 -11.67 0.95
N LEU A 81 -2.06 -12.22 0.56
CA LEU A 81 -1.92 -12.94 -0.71
C LEU A 81 -1.79 -14.47 -0.54
N GLU A 82 -1.32 -14.96 0.62
CA GLU A 82 -1.07 -16.38 0.85
C GLU A 82 -1.89 -16.97 2.00
N LEU A 83 -2.13 -16.20 3.08
CA LEU A 83 -2.59 -16.79 4.33
C LEU A 83 -4.09 -16.69 4.54
N SER A 84 -4.79 -15.73 3.93
CA SER A 84 -6.18 -15.48 4.28
C SER A 84 -7.04 -14.93 3.14
N ASP A 85 -7.92 -15.78 2.63
CA ASP A 85 -9.01 -15.36 1.74
C ASP A 85 -9.97 -14.36 2.39
N TYR A 86 -10.11 -14.39 3.73
CA TYR A 86 -10.90 -13.41 4.47
C TYR A 86 -10.28 -12.02 4.39
N THR A 87 -8.95 -11.93 4.47
CA THR A 87 -8.22 -10.67 4.31
C THR A 87 -8.38 -10.10 2.90
N THR A 88 -8.20 -10.93 1.88
CA THR A 88 -8.44 -10.53 0.48
C THR A 88 -9.89 -10.07 0.28
N ALA A 89 -10.87 -10.80 0.84
CA ALA A 89 -12.27 -10.40 0.78
C ALA A 89 -12.50 -9.04 1.48
N SER A 90 -11.89 -8.82 2.64
CA SER A 90 -12.00 -7.56 3.40
C SER A 90 -11.42 -6.40 2.62
N ILE A 91 -10.23 -6.53 2.04
CA ILE A 91 -9.59 -5.49 1.22
C ILE A 91 -10.47 -5.13 0.02
N ARG A 92 -10.88 -6.13 -0.78
CA ARG A 92 -11.63 -5.93 -2.04
C ARG A 92 -13.03 -5.35 -1.83
N ASN A 93 -13.65 -5.60 -0.70
CA ASN A 93 -15.04 -5.20 -0.47
C ASN A 93 -15.21 -4.04 0.53
N SER A 94 -14.13 -3.49 1.09
CA SER A 94 -14.20 -2.48 2.16
C SER A 94 -15.02 -1.22 1.77
N GLY A 95 -14.97 -0.82 0.49
CA GLY A 95 -15.76 0.29 -0.05
C GLY A 95 -17.19 -0.03 -0.47
N GLN A 96 -17.59 -1.31 -0.49
CA GLN A 96 -18.89 -1.76 -1.03
C GLN A 96 -19.92 -2.07 0.04
N ILE A 97 -19.51 -2.16 1.30
CA ILE A 97 -20.36 -2.61 2.41
C ILE A 97 -21.10 -1.43 3.05
N PRO A 98 -22.42 -1.54 3.24
CA PRO A 98 -23.18 -0.51 3.92
C PRO A 98 -22.62 -0.18 5.30
N SER A 99 -22.60 1.11 5.66
CA SER A 99 -21.97 1.59 6.90
C SER A 99 -22.54 0.97 8.18
N ARG A 100 -23.81 0.51 8.16
CA ARG A 100 -24.43 -0.19 9.28
C ARG A 100 -23.75 -1.53 9.58
N LEU A 101 -23.22 -2.23 8.55
CA LEU A 101 -22.57 -3.55 8.64
C LEU A 101 -21.05 -3.45 8.83
N SER A 102 -20.48 -2.26 8.87
CA SER A 102 -19.04 -2.06 8.90
C SER A 102 -18.50 -1.54 10.24
N LYS A 103 -19.31 -1.47 11.30
CA LYS A 103 -18.87 -0.88 12.57
C LYS A 103 -17.74 -1.66 13.25
N ARG A 104 -17.86 -2.99 13.33
CA ARG A 104 -16.83 -3.87 13.90
C ARG A 104 -15.55 -3.82 13.07
N GLN A 105 -15.71 -3.96 11.76
CA GLN A 105 -14.62 -3.86 10.79
C GLN A 105 -13.87 -2.53 10.92
N LYS A 106 -14.57 -1.38 10.91
CA LYS A 106 -13.95 -0.05 11.03
C LYS A 106 -13.16 0.13 12.33
N LYS A 107 -13.62 -0.48 13.43
CA LYS A 107 -12.88 -0.48 14.69
C LYS A 107 -11.55 -1.22 14.56
N GLU A 108 -11.53 -2.36 13.90
CA GLU A 108 -10.31 -3.14 13.64
C GLU A 108 -9.40 -2.43 12.62
N GLU A 109 -9.96 -1.85 11.56
CA GLU A 109 -9.22 -1.03 10.59
C GLU A 109 -8.51 0.15 11.27
N ALA A 110 -9.23 0.85 12.19
CA ALA A 110 -8.63 1.93 12.96
C ALA A 110 -7.52 1.42 13.90
N ALA A 111 -7.69 0.24 14.51
CA ALA A 111 -6.66 -0.38 15.35
C ALA A 111 -5.44 -0.78 14.51
N TYR A 112 -5.64 -1.38 13.35
CA TYR A 112 -4.59 -1.71 12.40
C TYR A 112 -3.83 -0.46 11.92
N GLY A 113 -4.58 0.59 11.57
CA GLY A 113 -4.02 1.88 11.18
C GLY A 113 -3.14 2.53 12.27
N ARG A 114 -3.48 2.34 13.55
CA ARG A 114 -2.65 2.83 14.68
C ARG A 114 -1.31 2.11 14.80
N ILE A 115 -1.25 0.81 14.50
CA ILE A 115 0.04 0.08 14.45
C ILE A 115 0.95 0.71 13.41
N TRP A 116 0.45 0.92 12.20
CA TRP A 116 1.21 1.57 11.12
C TRP A 116 1.58 3.01 11.46
N GLN A 117 0.70 3.75 12.11
CA GLN A 117 1.00 5.11 12.58
C GLN A 117 2.18 5.11 13.56
N GLY A 118 2.21 4.16 14.51
CA GLY A 118 3.33 4.01 15.45
C GLY A 118 4.64 3.72 14.74
N LEU A 119 4.65 2.74 13.81
CA LEU A 119 5.85 2.39 13.04
C LEU A 119 6.45 3.58 12.29
N PHE A 120 5.59 4.38 11.63
CA PHE A 120 6.04 5.58 10.93
C PHE A 120 6.51 6.69 11.87
N ALA A 121 5.83 6.87 13.01
CA ALA A 121 6.23 7.85 14.02
C ALA A 121 7.61 7.54 14.61
N ASP A 122 7.88 6.27 14.91
CA ASP A 122 9.19 5.80 15.39
C ASP A 122 10.28 6.08 14.35
N ALA A 123 10.04 5.76 13.07
CA ALA A 123 11.01 5.99 11.99
C ALA A 123 11.28 7.49 11.75
N VAL A 124 10.27 8.35 11.91
CA VAL A 124 10.44 9.80 11.86
C VAL A 124 11.26 10.31 13.04
N ALA A 125 10.98 9.81 14.26
CA ALA A 125 11.69 10.22 15.48
C ALA A 125 13.18 9.88 15.41
N GLU A 126 13.54 8.75 14.81
CA GLU A 126 14.95 8.33 14.60
C GLU A 126 15.59 8.96 13.34
N GLY A 127 14.86 9.84 12.62
CA GLY A 127 15.37 10.52 11.43
C GLY A 127 15.60 9.63 10.21
N GLU A 128 14.97 8.45 10.17
CA GLU A 128 15.09 7.49 9.06
C GLU A 128 14.18 7.82 7.87
N VAL A 129 13.19 8.71 8.07
CA VAL A 129 12.27 9.15 7.02
C VAL A 129 12.74 10.49 6.43
N ASN A 130 12.66 10.62 5.10
CA ASN A 130 12.98 11.85 4.40
C ASN A 130 12.14 13.02 4.96
N PRO A 131 12.76 14.11 5.48
CA PRO A 131 12.05 15.22 6.08
C PRO A 131 11.20 16.05 5.10
N GLU A 132 11.36 15.84 3.78
CA GLU A 132 10.51 16.46 2.76
C GLU A 132 9.17 15.75 2.57
N LEU A 133 9.01 14.54 3.13
CA LEU A 133 7.77 13.78 3.08
C LEU A 133 6.83 14.18 4.22
N ASP A 134 5.54 14.27 3.91
CA ASP A 134 4.49 14.20 4.94
C ASP A 134 4.32 12.75 5.37
N PRO A 135 4.59 12.38 6.63
CA PRO A 135 4.56 10.99 7.07
C PRO A 135 3.17 10.36 7.00
N GLN A 136 2.11 11.15 7.15
CA GLN A 136 0.74 10.67 7.07
C GLN A 136 0.36 10.32 5.63
N LEU A 137 0.73 11.18 4.67
CA LEU A 137 0.51 10.92 3.24
C LEU A 137 1.37 9.76 2.76
N ALA A 138 2.65 9.70 3.15
CA ALA A 138 3.55 8.61 2.81
C ALA A 138 3.00 7.26 3.30
N ARG A 139 2.56 7.18 4.56
CA ARG A 139 1.90 5.99 5.09
C ARG A 139 0.66 5.61 4.29
N SER A 140 -0.20 6.57 3.96
CA SER A 140 -1.43 6.31 3.22
C SER A 140 -1.15 5.78 1.81
N LEU A 141 -0.13 6.30 1.13
CA LEU A 141 0.32 5.83 -0.18
C LEU A 141 0.88 4.39 -0.10
N VAL A 142 1.73 4.11 0.90
CA VAL A 142 2.27 2.76 1.13
C VAL A 142 1.15 1.77 1.37
N MET A 143 0.21 2.07 2.28
CA MET A 143 -0.92 1.21 2.58
C MET A 143 -1.82 1.00 1.35
N GLY A 144 -2.09 2.05 0.59
CA GLY A 144 -2.88 1.97 -0.65
C GLY A 144 -2.22 1.06 -1.69
N ALA A 145 -0.91 1.19 -1.89
CA ALA A 145 -0.17 0.35 -2.83
C ALA A 145 -0.20 -1.14 -2.42
N MET A 146 -0.01 -1.45 -1.13
CA MET A 146 -0.07 -2.82 -0.63
C MET A 146 -1.47 -3.42 -0.75
N ASN A 147 -2.51 -2.68 -0.35
CA ASN A 147 -3.90 -3.14 -0.48
C ASN A 147 -4.26 -3.41 -1.95
N TRP A 148 -3.83 -2.52 -2.87
CA TRP A 148 -4.10 -2.68 -4.30
C TRP A 148 -3.46 -3.94 -4.89
N THR A 149 -2.42 -4.51 -4.27
CA THR A 149 -1.79 -5.75 -4.71
C THR A 149 -2.77 -6.92 -4.78
N ALA A 150 -3.72 -6.99 -3.85
CA ALA A 150 -4.76 -8.01 -3.83
C ALA A 150 -5.68 -7.99 -5.08
N GLU A 151 -5.77 -6.86 -5.79
CA GLU A 151 -6.62 -6.72 -6.98
C GLU A 151 -5.97 -7.26 -8.26
N TRP A 152 -4.67 -7.07 -8.42
CA TRP A 152 -3.98 -7.36 -9.68
C TRP A 152 -3.02 -8.55 -9.62
N TRP A 153 -2.60 -8.97 -8.43
CA TRP A 153 -1.68 -10.09 -8.31
C TRP A 153 -2.33 -11.42 -8.67
N ASP A 154 -1.59 -12.23 -9.42
CA ASP A 154 -1.95 -13.57 -9.84
C ASP A 154 -0.70 -14.47 -9.65
N PRO A 155 -0.82 -15.64 -8.96
CA PRO A 155 0.29 -16.57 -8.73
C PRO A 155 1.03 -16.97 -10.00
N ARG A 156 0.35 -16.95 -11.14
CA ARG A 156 0.96 -17.25 -12.46
C ARG A 156 1.89 -16.17 -12.97
N ARG A 157 1.85 -14.95 -12.41
CA ARG A 157 2.64 -13.78 -12.85
C ARG A 157 3.89 -13.54 -11.99
N GLY A 158 4.02 -14.24 -10.87
CA GLY A 158 5.17 -14.11 -9.99
C GLY A 158 4.89 -14.61 -8.58
N SER A 159 5.94 -14.95 -7.85
CA SER A 159 5.85 -15.40 -6.46
C SER A 159 5.54 -14.24 -5.52
N VAL A 160 4.95 -14.54 -4.38
CA VAL A 160 4.75 -13.57 -3.29
C VAL A 160 6.09 -13.04 -2.79
N ASP A 161 7.15 -13.88 -2.75
CA ASP A 161 8.50 -13.42 -2.38
C ASP A 161 9.00 -12.30 -3.30
N ALA A 162 8.75 -12.39 -4.60
CA ALA A 162 9.13 -11.33 -5.54
C ALA A 162 8.33 -10.04 -5.29
N ILE A 163 7.04 -10.14 -4.97
CA ILE A 163 6.20 -8.98 -4.60
C ILE A 163 6.72 -8.34 -3.33
N VAL A 164 6.98 -9.13 -2.28
CA VAL A 164 7.50 -8.66 -0.99
C VAL A 164 8.83 -7.94 -1.17
N ALA A 165 9.78 -8.55 -1.86
CA ALA A 165 11.11 -7.96 -2.09
C ALA A 165 11.03 -6.62 -2.83
N ASN A 166 10.21 -6.54 -3.88
CA ASN A 166 10.01 -5.30 -4.63
C ASN A 166 9.28 -4.24 -3.80
N ALA A 167 8.26 -4.62 -3.04
CA ALA A 167 7.54 -3.69 -2.17
C ALA A 167 8.46 -3.12 -1.08
N GLN A 168 9.25 -3.97 -0.41
CA GLN A 168 10.23 -3.51 0.58
C GLN A 168 11.26 -2.56 -0.03
N LEU A 169 11.78 -2.87 -1.22
CA LEU A 169 12.74 -2.00 -1.92
C LEU A 169 12.11 -0.65 -2.27
N LEU A 170 10.91 -0.63 -2.85
CA LEU A 170 10.20 0.59 -3.21
C LEU A 170 9.86 1.44 -1.99
N VAL A 171 9.33 0.82 -0.93
CA VAL A 171 8.95 1.53 0.30
C VAL A 171 10.19 2.12 0.98
N ARG A 172 11.26 1.33 1.16
CA ARG A 172 12.49 1.81 1.75
C ARG A 172 13.09 2.95 0.95
N SER A 173 13.24 2.78 -0.37
CA SER A 173 13.82 3.80 -1.24
C SER A 173 12.98 5.08 -1.32
N GLY A 174 11.65 4.94 -1.24
CA GLY A 174 10.74 6.09 -1.25
C GLY A 174 10.70 6.83 0.09
N LEU A 175 10.84 6.13 1.21
CA LEU A 175 10.77 6.75 2.53
C LEU A 175 12.10 7.36 2.99
N THR A 176 13.24 6.79 2.58
CA THR A 176 14.55 7.33 2.98
C THR A 176 14.98 8.50 2.09
N SER A 177 15.69 9.44 2.68
CA SER A 177 16.39 10.46 1.87
C SER A 177 17.37 9.73 0.95
N ALA A 178 17.30 10.00 -0.36
CA ALA A 178 18.42 9.68 -1.21
C ALA A 178 19.63 10.40 -0.57
N THR A 179 20.56 9.65 0.02
CA THR A 179 21.88 10.20 0.34
C THR A 179 22.29 10.93 -0.92
N LYS A 180 22.47 12.26 -0.85
CA LYS A 180 22.96 13.04 -2.00
C LYS A 180 24.20 12.34 -2.44
N ALA A 181 24.09 11.46 -3.43
CA ALA A 181 25.24 10.95 -4.13
C ALA A 181 25.98 12.20 -4.53
N SER A 182 27.11 12.45 -3.90
CA SER A 182 27.96 13.62 -4.14
C SER A 182 28.26 13.58 -5.63
N VAL A 183 27.52 14.40 -6.40
CA VAL A 183 27.85 14.60 -7.81
C VAL A 183 29.28 15.11 -7.77
N PRO A 184 30.25 14.37 -8.33
CA PRO A 184 31.64 14.73 -8.26
C PRO A 184 31.78 16.19 -8.68
N ALA A 185 32.58 16.98 -7.94
CA ALA A 185 32.76 18.42 -8.18
C ALA A 185 33.10 18.74 -9.64
N THR A 186 33.73 17.81 -10.35
CA THR A 186 34.01 17.81 -11.79
C THR A 186 32.76 17.94 -12.68
N GLN A 187 31.63 17.32 -12.34
CA GLN A 187 30.39 17.45 -13.15
C GLN A 187 29.65 18.76 -12.91
N ARG A 188 29.77 19.35 -11.70
CA ARG A 188 29.24 20.70 -11.41
C ARG A 188 30.01 21.79 -12.11
N ALA A 189 31.35 21.66 -12.24
CA ALA A 189 32.18 22.57 -12.98
C ALA A 189 31.91 22.54 -14.48
N ALA A 190 31.76 21.34 -15.08
CA ALA A 190 31.42 21.14 -16.48
C ALA A 190 30.06 21.75 -16.85
N LYS A 191 29.03 21.58 -15.99
CA LYS A 191 27.70 22.14 -16.24
C LYS A 191 27.65 23.67 -16.10
N ARG A 192 28.44 24.26 -15.19
CA ARG A 192 28.61 25.72 -15.09
C ARG A 192 29.38 26.31 -16.29
N ALA A 193 30.41 25.64 -16.78
CA ALA A 193 31.15 26.06 -17.95
C ALA A 193 30.29 26.03 -19.21
N ALA A 194 29.46 24.99 -19.39
CA ALA A 194 28.54 24.90 -20.51
C ALA A 194 27.41 25.94 -20.50
N THR A 195 27.00 26.42 -19.31
CA THR A 195 25.96 27.46 -19.19
C THR A 195 26.52 28.87 -19.40
N SER A 196 27.83 29.10 -19.19
CA SER A 196 28.48 30.39 -19.38
C SER A 196 28.95 30.63 -20.83
N ALA A 197 28.98 29.60 -21.66
CA ALA A 197 29.43 29.67 -23.06
C ALA A 197 28.27 29.93 -24.05
N ARG A 198 27.27 30.71 -23.69
CA ARG A 198 26.22 31.12 -24.63
C ARG A 198 26.74 32.31 -25.48
N PRO A 199 26.91 32.16 -26.82
CA PRO A 199 27.44 33.26 -27.64
C PRO A 199 26.40 34.38 -27.73
N THR A 200 26.85 35.60 -27.42
CA THR A 200 26.14 36.83 -27.73
C THR A 200 26.12 37.02 -29.25
N GLY A 201 25.06 36.52 -29.88
CA GLY A 201 24.81 36.71 -31.31
C GLY A 201 24.48 38.14 -31.65
N ALA A 202 25.32 38.74 -32.47
CA ALA A 202 25.23 40.09 -33.01
C ALA A 202 23.91 40.27 -33.77
N ARG A 203 23.21 41.35 -33.45
CA ARG A 203 22.09 41.89 -34.23
C ARG A 203 22.61 42.52 -35.54
N ALA A 204 22.48 41.79 -36.66
CA ALA A 204 22.61 42.42 -37.98
C ALA A 204 21.30 43.14 -38.33
N ARG A 205 21.36 44.44 -38.46
CA ARG A 205 20.29 45.30 -38.98
C ARG A 205 20.29 45.18 -40.51
N SER A 206 19.33 44.50 -41.11
CA SER A 206 19.04 44.61 -42.55
C SER A 206 17.96 45.64 -42.77
N ARG A 207 18.38 46.72 -43.42
CA ARG A 207 17.56 47.82 -43.95
C ARG A 207 17.13 47.43 -45.36
N ALA A 208 15.92 47.01 -45.55
CA ALA A 208 15.37 46.80 -46.91
C ALA A 208 14.51 48.02 -47.29
N ARG A 209 14.89 48.65 -48.41
CA ARG A 209 14.22 49.72 -49.12
C ARG A 209 12.88 49.20 -49.74
N ARG A 210 11.85 50.04 -49.68
CA ARG A 210 10.68 49.97 -50.55
C ARG A 210 11.01 50.54 -51.93
N PRO A 211 10.49 49.95 -53.01
CA PRO A 211 10.16 50.70 -54.21
C PRO A 211 8.67 51.11 -54.23
N SER A 212 8.49 52.29 -54.70
CA SER A 212 7.26 52.88 -55.16
C SER A 212 6.87 52.32 -56.55
N GLU A 213 5.65 51.88 -56.69
CA GLU A 213 4.63 52.30 -57.70
C GLU A 213 3.34 51.52 -57.40
#